data_d3d497f85dad66935a69e298db2d9043
#
_entry.id   d3d497f85dad66935a69e298db2d9043
#
_cell.length_a   1.000
_cell.length_b   1.000
_cell.length_c   1.000
_cell.angle_alpha   90.00
_cell.angle_beta   90.00
_cell.angle_gamma   90.00
#
_symmetry.space_group_name_H-M   'P 1'
#
loop_
_entity.id
_entity.type
_entity.pdbx_description
1 polymer ?
#
loop_
_entity_poly.entity_id
_entity_poly.type
_entity_poly.pdbx_seq_one_letter_code
_entity_poly.pdbx_strand_id
1 'polypeptide(L)'
;MSWFESLILGLVQGLTEFLPISSSAHLRLTAAFAGWHDPGAAFTAITQIGTEAAVLIYFRKDIARIVSTWFRSLFNKGLRSEQDAKMGWLVIVGSIPIGVLGLVFKDAIVGPARDLRLTATTLILMGIVLGVADRLAARDEEGGRHRAIRERKTLQQLGVKDGLIFGVCQAMALIPGVSRSGATISGGLLLGFTREAAARYSFLLAIPAVLASGAFEIKDVVENPGHISWGPTIFATVIAFFVGYAVIAWFMKFISTKSFMPFVIYRILLGILLFVLIGTDVLSPHAGESGS
;
A
#
# COMPACT_ATOMS: atom_id res chain seq x y z
N MET A 1 14.00 12.94 16.31
CA MET A 1 13.17 11.74 16.63
C MET A 1 13.81 10.92 17.73
N SER A 2 13.06 10.60 18.80
CA SER A 2 13.50 9.74 19.89
C SER A 2 13.37 8.26 19.56
N TRP A 3 14.02 7.38 20.35
CA TRP A 3 13.86 5.92 20.22
C TRP A 3 12.42 5.45 20.51
N PHE A 4 11.72 6.13 21.42
CA PHE A 4 10.32 5.83 21.74
C PHE A 4 9.39 6.19 20.57
N GLU A 5 9.54 7.37 19.97
CA GLU A 5 8.81 7.73 18.75
C GLU A 5 9.04 6.70 17.64
N SER A 6 10.29 6.30 17.43
CA SER A 6 10.66 5.30 16.42
C SER A 6 10.05 3.94 16.66
N LEU A 7 9.99 3.50 17.93
CA LEU A 7 9.30 2.25 18.30
C LEU A 7 7.84 2.30 17.90
N ILE A 8 7.12 3.37 18.32
CA ILE A 8 5.69 3.51 18.04
C ILE A 8 5.44 3.64 16.53
N LEU A 9 6.19 4.47 15.83
CA LEU A 9 6.03 4.66 14.38
C LEU A 9 6.39 3.40 13.59
N GLY A 10 7.40 2.64 14.01
CA GLY A 10 7.74 1.35 13.43
C GLY A 10 6.63 0.29 13.62
N LEU A 11 6.02 0.25 14.82
CA LEU A 11 4.85 -0.58 15.08
C LEU A 11 3.67 -0.18 14.19
N VAL A 12 3.34 1.11 14.13
CA VAL A 12 2.25 1.63 13.29
C VAL A 12 2.49 1.31 11.82
N GLN A 13 3.71 1.51 11.31
CA GLN A 13 4.08 1.18 9.93
C GLN A 13 3.85 -0.30 9.65
N GLY A 14 4.40 -1.19 10.47
CA GLY A 14 4.25 -2.64 10.30
C GLY A 14 2.80 -3.12 10.39
N LEU A 15 2.01 -2.56 11.30
CA LEU A 15 0.60 -2.91 11.48
C LEU A 15 -0.28 -2.45 10.31
N THR A 16 0.04 -1.34 9.67
CA THR A 16 -0.90 -0.66 8.74
C THR A 16 -0.54 -0.78 7.26
N GLU A 17 0.70 -1.14 6.91
CA GLU A 17 1.19 -1.15 5.53
C GLU A 17 0.40 -2.10 4.61
N PHE A 18 0.11 -3.31 5.08
CA PHE A 18 -0.57 -4.33 4.28
C PHE A 18 -2.08 -4.23 4.35
N LEU A 19 -2.59 -3.67 5.43
CA LEU A 19 -4.01 -3.48 5.60
C LEU A 19 -4.52 -2.35 4.69
N PRO A 20 -5.71 -2.48 4.12
CA PRO A 20 -6.24 -1.44 3.22
C PRO A 20 -6.75 -0.20 3.99
N ILE A 21 -5.90 0.36 4.91
CA ILE A 21 -6.27 1.46 5.82
C ILE A 21 -5.37 2.70 5.74
N SER A 22 -4.31 2.67 4.91
CA SER A 22 -3.34 3.75 4.68
C SER A 22 -2.31 3.95 5.81
N SER A 23 -1.14 3.33 5.67
CA SER A 23 -0.02 3.47 6.61
C SER A 23 0.46 4.93 6.73
N SER A 24 0.56 5.65 5.62
CA SER A 24 0.97 7.06 5.62
C SER A 24 0.03 7.96 6.42
N ALA A 25 -1.29 7.72 6.33
CA ALA A 25 -2.26 8.42 7.16
C ALA A 25 -2.03 8.14 8.65
N HIS A 26 -1.81 6.87 9.01
CA HIS A 26 -1.62 6.47 10.40
C HIS A 26 -0.32 6.99 11.01
N LEU A 27 0.78 6.97 10.28
CA LEU A 27 2.04 7.56 10.74
C LEU A 27 1.87 9.03 11.06
N ARG A 28 1.26 9.79 10.15
CA ARG A 28 1.00 11.21 10.33
C ARG A 28 0.05 11.50 11.49
N LEU A 29 -1.05 10.76 11.59
CA LEU A 29 -2.03 10.91 12.67
C LEU A 29 -1.43 10.56 14.03
N THR A 30 -0.61 9.51 14.10
CA THR A 30 0.09 9.13 15.32
C THR A 30 0.99 10.26 15.79
N ALA A 31 1.77 10.86 14.89
CA ALA A 31 2.61 12.01 15.22
C ALA A 31 1.76 13.22 15.67
N ALA A 32 0.70 13.55 14.93
CA ALA A 32 -0.17 14.67 15.26
C ALA A 32 -0.86 14.52 16.63
N PHE A 33 -1.41 13.34 16.94
CA PHE A 33 -2.06 13.07 18.23
C PHE A 33 -1.09 13.02 19.40
N ALA A 34 0.14 12.57 19.16
CA ALA A 34 1.17 12.55 20.20
C ALA A 34 1.89 13.91 20.39
N GLY A 35 1.57 14.92 19.59
CA GLY A 35 2.26 16.20 19.59
C GLY A 35 3.69 16.13 19.07
N TRP A 36 3.99 15.13 18.23
CA TRP A 36 5.30 14.95 17.60
C TRP A 36 5.34 15.64 16.24
N HIS A 37 6.56 15.93 15.77
CA HIS A 37 6.74 16.35 14.38
C HIS A 37 6.40 15.22 13.42
N ASP A 38 5.82 15.58 12.26
CA ASP A 38 5.61 14.62 11.16
C ASP A 38 6.94 13.95 10.80
N PRO A 39 7.00 12.60 10.79
CA PRO A 39 8.23 11.88 10.48
C PRO A 39 8.77 12.16 9.07
N GLY A 40 7.92 12.68 8.17
CA GLY A 40 8.29 13.05 6.81
C GLY A 40 8.30 11.91 5.81
N ALA A 41 8.50 12.26 4.53
CA ALA A 41 8.50 11.31 3.42
C ALA A 41 9.68 10.34 3.50
N ALA A 42 10.88 10.85 3.83
CA ALA A 42 12.09 10.05 3.93
C ALA A 42 11.99 8.94 4.99
N PHE A 43 11.55 9.27 6.21
CA PHE A 43 11.31 8.28 7.25
C PHE A 43 10.29 7.23 6.80
N THR A 44 9.18 7.67 6.21
CA THR A 44 8.12 6.78 5.73
C THR A 44 8.65 5.81 4.66
N ALA A 45 9.38 6.31 3.65
CA ALA A 45 9.92 5.49 2.58
C ALA A 45 10.99 4.49 3.07
N ILE A 46 11.84 4.90 4.03
CA ILE A 46 12.86 4.02 4.59
C ILE A 46 12.22 2.93 5.46
N THR A 47 11.24 3.25 6.29
CA THR A 47 10.52 2.25 7.09
C THR A 47 9.69 1.30 6.24
N GLN A 48 9.19 1.73 5.08
CA GLN A 48 8.55 0.86 4.08
C GLN A 48 9.51 -0.20 3.53
N ILE A 49 10.81 0.05 3.45
CA ILE A 49 11.80 -0.99 3.06
C ILE A 49 11.73 -2.17 4.04
N GLY A 50 11.52 -1.92 5.32
CA GLY A 50 11.34 -2.99 6.33
C GLY A 50 10.12 -3.85 6.04
N THR A 51 8.96 -3.25 5.81
CA THR A 51 7.75 -3.99 5.44
C THR A 51 7.88 -4.67 4.07
N GLU A 52 8.58 -4.07 3.12
CA GLU A 52 8.84 -4.70 1.82
C GLU A 52 9.77 -5.91 1.94
N ALA A 53 10.77 -5.86 2.82
CA ALA A 53 11.59 -7.04 3.15
C ALA A 53 10.73 -8.18 3.73
N ALA A 54 9.69 -7.86 4.50
CA ALA A 54 8.73 -8.85 4.98
C ALA A 54 7.94 -9.49 3.81
N VAL A 55 7.51 -8.70 2.81
CA VAL A 55 6.89 -9.21 1.56
C VAL A 55 7.84 -10.13 0.82
N LEU A 56 9.09 -9.70 0.62
CA LEU A 56 10.11 -10.49 -0.09
C LEU A 56 10.33 -11.85 0.58
N ILE A 57 10.39 -11.90 1.91
CA ILE A 57 10.57 -13.14 2.66
C ILE A 57 9.30 -13.99 2.65
N TYR A 58 8.12 -13.38 2.83
CA TYR A 58 6.85 -14.11 2.84
C TYR A 58 6.58 -14.78 1.49
N PHE A 59 6.76 -14.05 0.39
CA PHE A 59 6.53 -14.54 -0.98
C PHE A 59 7.79 -15.06 -1.67
N ARG A 60 8.90 -15.35 -0.95
CA ARG A 60 10.20 -15.71 -1.54
C ARG A 60 10.14 -16.81 -2.59
N LYS A 61 9.28 -17.81 -2.40
CA LYS A 61 9.13 -18.92 -3.36
C LYS A 61 8.46 -18.47 -4.65
N ASP A 62 7.41 -17.66 -4.55
CA ASP A 62 6.72 -17.10 -5.71
C ASP A 62 7.62 -16.13 -6.47
N ILE A 63 8.29 -15.24 -5.75
CA ILE A 63 9.22 -14.26 -6.33
C ILE A 63 10.36 -14.97 -7.05
N ALA A 64 10.99 -15.97 -6.41
CA ALA A 64 12.07 -16.74 -7.04
C ALA A 64 11.59 -17.44 -8.33
N ARG A 65 10.38 -18.02 -8.33
CA ARG A 65 9.78 -18.67 -9.50
C ARG A 65 9.50 -17.65 -10.61
N ILE A 66 8.83 -16.54 -10.28
CA ILE A 66 8.49 -15.46 -11.22
C ILE A 66 9.77 -14.87 -11.83
N VAL A 67 10.74 -14.47 -11.01
CA VAL A 67 11.99 -13.85 -11.47
C VAL A 67 12.81 -14.82 -12.33
N SER A 68 12.97 -16.09 -11.90
CA SER A 68 13.74 -17.07 -12.66
C SER A 68 13.07 -17.40 -14.00
N THR A 69 11.74 -17.58 -14.03
CA THR A 69 11.00 -17.86 -15.27
C THR A 69 11.01 -16.66 -16.21
N TRP A 70 10.80 -15.44 -15.66
CA TRP A 70 10.88 -14.20 -16.42
C TRP A 70 12.26 -14.03 -17.05
N PHE A 71 13.34 -14.17 -16.27
CA PHE A 71 14.70 -14.03 -16.78
C PHE A 71 15.04 -15.06 -17.88
N ARG A 72 14.68 -16.33 -17.66
CA ARG A 72 14.87 -17.38 -18.66
C ARG A 72 14.05 -17.14 -19.93
N SER A 73 12.87 -16.54 -19.84
CA SER A 73 12.01 -16.21 -20.97
C SER A 73 12.61 -15.16 -21.92
N LEU A 74 13.59 -14.36 -21.46
CA LEU A 74 14.31 -13.42 -22.30
C LEU A 74 15.12 -14.16 -23.38
N PHE A 75 15.68 -15.31 -23.04
CA PHE A 75 16.54 -16.12 -23.89
C PHE A 75 15.83 -17.34 -24.49
N ASN A 76 14.71 -17.81 -23.89
CA ASN A 76 13.94 -18.96 -24.35
C ASN A 76 12.51 -18.54 -24.73
N LYS A 77 12.21 -18.51 -26.03
CA LYS A 77 10.90 -18.12 -26.57
C LYS A 77 9.75 -19.02 -26.07
N GLY A 78 10.01 -20.30 -25.80
CA GLY A 78 9.02 -21.25 -25.30
C GLY A 78 8.46 -20.87 -23.91
N LEU A 79 9.26 -20.19 -23.08
CA LEU A 79 8.84 -19.77 -21.74
C LEU A 79 8.05 -18.45 -21.70
N ARG A 80 7.98 -17.71 -22.82
CA ARG A 80 7.28 -16.40 -22.86
C ARG A 80 5.78 -16.51 -22.66
N SER A 81 5.19 -17.66 -22.97
CA SER A 81 3.76 -17.93 -22.74
C SER A 81 3.45 -18.34 -21.30
N GLU A 82 4.46 -18.73 -20.52
CA GLU A 82 4.31 -19.11 -19.12
C GLU A 82 3.75 -17.95 -18.27
N GLN A 83 2.82 -18.27 -17.35
CA GLN A 83 2.17 -17.24 -16.53
C GLN A 83 3.16 -16.52 -15.62
N ASP A 84 4.17 -17.19 -15.10
CA ASP A 84 5.20 -16.57 -14.26
C ASP A 84 6.08 -15.58 -15.05
N ALA A 85 6.38 -15.88 -16.33
CA ALA A 85 7.07 -14.93 -17.20
C ALA A 85 6.23 -13.67 -17.47
N LYS A 86 4.94 -13.86 -17.76
CA LYS A 86 3.99 -12.74 -17.92
C LYS A 86 3.86 -11.95 -16.63
N MET A 87 3.78 -12.61 -15.47
CA MET A 87 3.70 -11.96 -14.15
C MET A 87 4.90 -11.04 -13.91
N GLY A 88 6.12 -11.46 -14.24
CA GLY A 88 7.31 -10.61 -14.13
C GLY A 88 7.17 -9.33 -14.94
N TRP A 89 6.72 -9.44 -16.20
CA TRP A 89 6.46 -8.26 -17.03
C TRP A 89 5.33 -7.38 -16.49
N LEU A 90 4.25 -7.97 -15.98
CA LEU A 90 3.11 -7.23 -15.45
C LEU A 90 3.46 -6.46 -14.17
N VAL A 91 4.34 -7.00 -13.34
CA VAL A 91 4.88 -6.29 -12.17
C VAL A 91 5.74 -5.10 -12.61
N ILE A 92 6.63 -5.28 -13.60
CA ILE A 92 7.47 -4.19 -14.12
C ILE A 92 6.60 -3.09 -14.75
N VAL A 93 5.75 -3.45 -15.72
CA VAL A 93 4.92 -2.50 -16.48
C VAL A 93 3.90 -1.82 -15.55
N GLY A 94 3.29 -2.57 -14.63
CA GLY A 94 2.35 -2.03 -13.65
C GLY A 94 2.99 -1.08 -12.62
N SER A 95 4.32 -1.12 -12.46
CA SER A 95 5.04 -0.17 -11.59
C SER A 95 5.41 1.14 -12.31
N ILE A 96 5.35 1.19 -13.64
CA ILE A 96 5.71 2.41 -14.40
C ILE A 96 4.82 3.60 -14.04
N PRO A 97 3.46 3.47 -13.98
CA PRO A 97 2.61 4.63 -13.70
C PRO A 97 2.94 5.33 -12.39
N ILE A 98 3.13 4.58 -11.30
CA ILE A 98 3.45 5.18 -9.99
C ILE A 98 4.85 5.80 -10.00
N GLY A 99 5.83 5.20 -10.67
CA GLY A 99 7.18 5.75 -10.79
C GLY A 99 7.19 7.07 -11.55
N VAL A 100 6.54 7.12 -12.71
CA VAL A 100 6.46 8.33 -13.55
C VAL A 100 5.70 9.43 -12.82
N LEU A 101 4.50 9.14 -12.30
CA LEU A 101 3.66 10.14 -11.64
C LEU A 101 4.28 10.59 -10.30
N GLY A 102 4.97 9.72 -9.57
CA GLY A 102 5.68 10.07 -8.34
C GLY A 102 6.80 11.07 -8.60
N LEU A 103 7.55 10.93 -9.70
CA LEU A 103 8.59 11.88 -10.08
C LEU A 103 8.01 13.21 -10.60
N VAL A 104 6.97 13.16 -11.44
CA VAL A 104 6.34 14.35 -12.03
C VAL A 104 5.64 15.21 -10.97
N PHE A 105 4.98 14.59 -10.00
CA PHE A 105 4.19 15.27 -8.97
C PHE A 105 4.86 15.33 -7.60
N LYS A 106 6.19 15.11 -7.52
CA LYS A 106 6.95 15.07 -6.25
C LYS A 106 6.61 16.26 -5.35
N ASP A 107 6.70 17.49 -5.87
CA ASP A 107 6.50 18.71 -5.08
C ASP A 107 5.05 18.84 -4.58
N ALA A 108 4.08 18.43 -5.38
CA ALA A 108 2.67 18.44 -4.97
C ALA A 108 2.38 17.39 -3.88
N ILE A 109 3.03 16.24 -3.93
CA ILE A 109 2.86 15.16 -2.95
C ILE A 109 3.47 15.52 -1.60
N VAL A 110 4.64 16.16 -1.61
CA VAL A 110 5.39 16.54 -0.38
C VAL A 110 4.83 17.81 0.26
N GLY A 111 4.20 18.69 -0.51
CA GLY A 111 3.65 19.98 -0.06
C GLY A 111 2.12 19.94 0.11
N PRO A 112 1.35 20.54 -0.84
CA PRO A 112 -0.09 20.80 -0.67
C PRO A 112 -0.95 19.57 -0.39
N ALA A 113 -0.53 18.37 -0.84
CA ALA A 113 -1.27 17.15 -0.63
C ALA A 113 -1.23 16.63 0.83
N ARG A 114 -0.48 17.29 1.73
CA ARG A 114 -0.39 16.86 3.14
C ARG A 114 -1.54 17.37 4.02
N ASP A 115 -2.49 18.13 3.52
CA ASP A 115 -3.68 18.57 4.28
C ASP A 115 -4.46 17.35 4.82
N LEU A 116 -4.73 17.33 6.13
CA LEU A 116 -5.47 16.23 6.79
C LEU A 116 -6.93 16.16 6.32
N ARG A 117 -7.52 17.22 5.77
CA ARG A 117 -8.85 17.20 5.14
C ARG A 117 -8.84 16.34 3.88
N LEU A 118 -7.76 16.42 3.08
CA LEU A 118 -7.57 15.54 1.94
C LEU A 118 -7.46 14.08 2.39
N THR A 119 -6.63 13.81 3.41
CA THR A 119 -6.48 12.49 4.01
C THR A 119 -7.81 11.93 4.52
N ALA A 120 -8.61 12.73 5.25
CA ALA A 120 -9.93 12.32 5.73
C ALA A 120 -10.89 11.99 4.58
N THR A 121 -10.93 12.85 3.54
CA THR A 121 -11.75 12.65 2.34
C THR A 121 -11.38 11.33 1.65
N THR A 122 -10.10 11.09 1.40
CA THR A 122 -9.63 9.89 0.70
C THR A 122 -9.81 8.62 1.53
N LEU A 123 -9.67 8.68 2.85
CA LEU A 123 -10.02 7.57 3.74
C LEU A 123 -11.48 7.15 3.57
N ILE A 124 -12.42 8.10 3.57
CA ILE A 124 -13.84 7.83 3.41
C ILE A 124 -14.14 7.31 2.00
N LEU A 125 -13.72 8.02 0.96
CA LEU A 125 -14.02 7.66 -0.42
C LEU A 125 -13.47 6.28 -0.79
N MET A 126 -12.21 6.01 -0.46
CA MET A 126 -11.61 4.70 -0.73
C MET A 126 -12.13 3.60 0.20
N GLY A 127 -12.61 3.94 1.40
CA GLY A 127 -13.39 3.03 2.24
C GLY A 127 -14.67 2.60 1.54
N ILE A 128 -15.44 3.54 0.98
CA ILE A 128 -16.66 3.26 0.20
C ILE A 128 -16.33 2.42 -1.03
N VAL A 129 -15.30 2.78 -1.80
CA VAL A 129 -14.87 2.03 -3.00
C VAL A 129 -14.52 0.58 -2.64
N LEU A 130 -13.73 0.36 -1.60
CA LEU A 130 -13.40 -0.99 -1.12
C LEU A 130 -14.64 -1.76 -0.67
N GLY A 131 -15.56 -1.10 0.06
CA GLY A 131 -16.81 -1.71 0.52
C GLY A 131 -17.71 -2.12 -0.63
N VAL A 132 -17.85 -1.30 -1.67
CA VAL A 132 -18.58 -1.64 -2.89
C VAL A 132 -17.92 -2.79 -3.63
N ALA A 133 -16.60 -2.73 -3.83
CA ALA A 133 -15.85 -3.79 -4.51
C ALA A 133 -15.95 -5.14 -3.79
N ASP A 134 -15.85 -5.15 -2.47
CA ASP A 134 -15.96 -6.36 -1.64
C ASP A 134 -17.38 -6.95 -1.65
N ARG A 135 -18.41 -6.10 -1.59
CA ARG A 135 -19.81 -6.55 -1.69
C ARG A 135 -20.14 -7.14 -3.07
N LEU A 136 -19.63 -6.54 -4.14
CA LEU A 136 -19.80 -7.08 -5.48
C LEU A 136 -19.08 -8.43 -5.61
N ALA A 137 -17.89 -8.56 -5.00
CA ALA A 137 -17.17 -9.81 -4.94
C ALA A 137 -17.96 -10.92 -4.24
N ALA A 138 -18.50 -10.63 -3.08
CA ALA A 138 -19.32 -11.60 -2.31
C ALA A 138 -20.57 -12.05 -3.08
N ARG A 139 -21.26 -11.11 -3.76
CA ARG A 139 -22.45 -11.44 -4.56
C ARG A 139 -22.16 -12.36 -5.74
N ASP A 140 -20.97 -12.26 -6.35
CA ASP A 140 -20.58 -13.14 -7.44
C ASP A 140 -20.31 -14.58 -6.91
N GLU A 141 -19.81 -14.72 -5.67
CA GLU A 141 -19.52 -15.98 -5.02
C GLU A 141 -20.80 -16.69 -4.49
N GLU A 142 -21.76 -15.94 -3.97
CA GLU A 142 -22.97 -16.51 -3.37
C GLU A 142 -24.02 -16.94 -4.39
N GLY A 143 -24.00 -16.33 -5.61
CA GLY A 143 -25.08 -16.52 -6.56
C GLY A 143 -26.42 -15.97 -6.01
N GLY A 144 -27.43 -15.86 -6.83
CA GLY A 144 -28.75 -15.44 -6.40
C GLY A 144 -29.86 -16.22 -7.12
N ARG A 145 -31.11 -16.14 -6.65
CA ARG A 145 -32.28 -16.84 -7.20
C ARG A 145 -32.41 -16.76 -8.74
N HIS A 146 -31.74 -15.80 -9.38
CA HIS A 146 -31.76 -15.58 -10.84
C HIS A 146 -30.38 -15.27 -11.44
N ARG A 147 -29.27 -15.50 -10.71
CA ARG A 147 -27.93 -15.19 -11.17
C ARG A 147 -27.03 -16.42 -11.01
N ALA A 148 -26.39 -16.81 -12.11
CA ALA A 148 -25.39 -17.88 -12.06
C ALA A 148 -24.20 -17.46 -11.19
N ILE A 149 -23.66 -18.40 -10.42
CA ILE A 149 -22.39 -18.22 -9.70
C ILE A 149 -21.33 -17.88 -10.76
N ARG A 150 -20.67 -16.74 -10.61
CA ARG A 150 -19.57 -16.35 -11.48
C ARG A 150 -18.26 -16.70 -10.81
N GLU A 151 -17.54 -17.64 -11.41
CA GLU A 151 -16.21 -17.96 -10.96
C GLU A 151 -15.29 -16.74 -11.06
N ARG A 152 -14.64 -16.39 -9.96
CA ARG A 152 -13.75 -15.24 -9.90
C ARG A 152 -12.34 -15.62 -10.38
N LYS A 153 -11.67 -14.66 -11.00
CA LYS A 153 -10.34 -14.82 -11.55
C LYS A 153 -9.29 -15.14 -10.47
N THR A 154 -8.40 -16.03 -10.78
CA THR A 154 -7.16 -16.28 -10.04
C THR A 154 -5.98 -15.56 -10.72
N LEU A 155 -4.79 -15.59 -10.11
CA LEU A 155 -3.57 -15.02 -10.71
C LEU A 155 -3.18 -15.69 -12.03
N GLN A 156 -3.63 -16.92 -12.30
CA GLN A 156 -3.38 -17.61 -13.56
C GLN A 156 -4.08 -16.92 -14.75
N GLN A 157 -5.12 -16.16 -14.48
CA GLN A 157 -5.91 -15.45 -15.49
C GLN A 157 -5.56 -13.95 -15.59
N LEU A 158 -4.50 -13.51 -14.88
CA LEU A 158 -4.04 -12.11 -14.93
C LEU A 158 -3.48 -11.79 -16.32
N GLY A 159 -4.12 -10.85 -17.00
CA GLY A 159 -3.73 -10.39 -18.34
C GLY A 159 -3.10 -8.99 -18.31
N VAL A 160 -2.64 -8.54 -19.49
CA VAL A 160 -1.97 -7.23 -19.63
C VAL A 160 -2.91 -6.08 -19.24
N LYS A 161 -4.17 -6.12 -19.68
CA LYS A 161 -5.17 -5.11 -19.33
C LYS A 161 -5.37 -5.02 -17.82
N ASP A 162 -5.48 -6.18 -17.15
CA ASP A 162 -5.66 -6.24 -15.71
C ASP A 162 -4.43 -5.63 -14.99
N GLY A 163 -3.20 -6.01 -15.41
CA GLY A 163 -1.96 -5.50 -14.84
C GLY A 163 -1.81 -3.98 -14.98
N LEU A 164 -2.21 -3.41 -16.14
CA LEU A 164 -2.21 -1.96 -16.35
C LEU A 164 -3.22 -1.24 -15.42
N ILE A 165 -4.42 -1.80 -15.26
CA ILE A 165 -5.42 -1.22 -14.35
C ILE A 165 -4.93 -1.27 -12.90
N PHE A 166 -4.33 -2.40 -12.46
CA PHE A 166 -3.69 -2.47 -11.16
C PHE A 166 -2.58 -1.42 -11.00
N GLY A 167 -1.78 -1.18 -12.05
CA GLY A 167 -0.74 -0.15 -12.06
C GLY A 167 -1.30 1.26 -11.89
N VAL A 168 -2.41 1.59 -12.56
CA VAL A 168 -3.13 2.87 -12.39
C VAL A 168 -3.69 2.98 -10.97
N CYS A 169 -4.31 1.91 -10.46
CA CYS A 169 -4.77 1.87 -9.06
C CYS A 169 -3.60 2.07 -8.07
N GLN A 170 -2.43 1.48 -8.35
CA GLN A 170 -1.23 1.70 -7.54
C GLN A 170 -0.79 3.16 -7.54
N ALA A 171 -0.84 3.83 -8.69
CA ALA A 171 -0.47 5.25 -8.80
C ALA A 171 -1.40 6.18 -8.00
N MET A 172 -2.65 5.81 -7.77
CA MET A 172 -3.55 6.57 -6.89
C MET A 172 -3.03 6.65 -5.44
N ALA A 173 -2.15 5.74 -5.03
CA ALA A 173 -1.54 5.74 -3.70
C ALA A 173 -0.59 6.93 -3.45
N LEU A 174 -0.22 7.68 -4.48
CA LEU A 174 0.49 8.96 -4.35
C LEU A 174 -0.36 10.02 -3.64
N ILE A 175 -1.68 9.86 -3.65
CA ILE A 175 -2.59 10.74 -2.91
C ILE A 175 -2.66 10.24 -1.46
N PRO A 176 -2.32 11.08 -0.45
CA PRO A 176 -2.37 10.69 0.96
C PRO A 176 -3.76 10.18 1.38
N GLY A 177 -3.78 9.14 2.21
CA GLY A 177 -5.02 8.51 2.67
C GLY A 177 -5.63 7.47 1.74
N VAL A 178 -5.26 7.43 0.45
CA VAL A 178 -5.80 6.45 -0.52
C VAL A 178 -5.50 5.02 -0.11
N SER A 179 -4.31 4.73 0.39
CA SER A 179 -3.78 3.37 0.65
C SER A 179 -3.46 2.60 -0.63
N ARG A 180 -2.20 2.24 -0.82
CA ARG A 180 -1.77 1.45 -1.98
C ARG A 180 -2.50 0.10 -2.04
N SER A 181 -2.45 -0.66 -0.94
CA SER A 181 -3.18 -1.94 -0.82
C SER A 181 -4.68 -1.74 -1.00
N GLY A 182 -5.26 -0.67 -0.43
CA GLY A 182 -6.68 -0.36 -0.59
C GLY A 182 -7.08 -0.13 -2.04
N ALA A 183 -6.33 0.67 -2.80
CA ALA A 183 -6.62 0.98 -4.19
C ALA A 183 -6.43 -0.24 -5.11
N THR A 184 -5.30 -0.93 -4.99
CA THR A 184 -4.98 -2.09 -5.84
C THR A 184 -5.88 -3.28 -5.56
N ILE A 185 -6.20 -3.58 -4.29
CA ILE A 185 -7.14 -4.63 -3.93
C ILE A 185 -8.54 -4.30 -4.45
N SER A 186 -9.02 -3.06 -4.26
CA SER A 186 -10.33 -2.63 -4.79
C SER A 186 -10.40 -2.78 -6.30
N GLY A 187 -9.36 -2.34 -7.03
CA GLY A 187 -9.25 -2.51 -8.48
C GLY A 187 -9.30 -3.99 -8.88
N GLY A 188 -8.56 -4.85 -8.19
CA GLY A 188 -8.56 -6.29 -8.43
C GLY A 188 -9.93 -6.94 -8.21
N LEU A 189 -10.63 -6.59 -7.13
CA LEU A 189 -11.99 -7.07 -6.87
C LEU A 189 -12.98 -6.64 -7.95
N LEU A 190 -12.91 -5.39 -8.41
CA LEU A 190 -13.75 -4.85 -9.50
C LEU A 190 -13.43 -5.51 -10.85
N LEU A 191 -12.19 -5.93 -11.09
CA LEU A 191 -11.79 -6.70 -12.26
C LEU A 191 -12.23 -8.18 -12.22
N GLY A 192 -12.85 -8.61 -11.11
CA GLY A 192 -13.36 -9.95 -10.91
C GLY A 192 -12.35 -10.94 -10.32
N PHE A 193 -11.24 -10.50 -9.72
CA PHE A 193 -10.31 -11.37 -9.01
C PHE A 193 -10.84 -11.77 -7.64
N THR A 194 -10.41 -12.95 -7.15
CA THR A 194 -10.64 -13.35 -5.76
C THR A 194 -9.92 -12.40 -4.81
N ARG A 195 -10.38 -12.32 -3.54
CA ARG A 195 -9.73 -11.49 -2.50
C ARG A 195 -8.24 -11.82 -2.37
N GLU A 196 -7.92 -13.12 -2.34
CA GLU A 196 -6.54 -13.60 -2.24
C GLU A 196 -5.70 -13.19 -3.46
N ALA A 197 -6.20 -13.39 -4.67
CA ALA A 197 -5.48 -13.04 -5.89
C ALA A 197 -5.24 -11.54 -5.99
N ALA A 198 -6.23 -10.71 -5.68
CA ALA A 198 -6.12 -9.25 -5.67
C ALA A 198 -5.06 -8.77 -4.68
N ALA A 199 -5.07 -9.28 -3.43
CA ALA A 199 -4.09 -8.92 -2.42
C ALA A 199 -2.68 -9.41 -2.77
N ARG A 200 -2.56 -10.66 -3.23
CA ARG A 200 -1.27 -11.24 -3.61
C ARG A 200 -0.59 -10.46 -4.73
N TYR A 201 -1.33 -10.12 -5.79
CA TYR A 201 -0.78 -9.30 -6.87
C TYR A 201 -0.46 -7.88 -6.41
N SER A 202 -1.31 -7.27 -5.57
CA SER A 202 -1.06 -5.96 -4.96
C SER A 202 0.30 -5.90 -4.25
N PHE A 203 0.64 -6.94 -3.46
CA PHE A 203 1.91 -6.97 -2.74
C PHE A 203 3.11 -7.23 -3.66
N LEU A 204 2.99 -8.11 -4.64
CA LEU A 204 4.05 -8.33 -5.63
C LEU A 204 4.31 -7.08 -6.49
N LEU A 205 3.24 -6.38 -6.88
CA LEU A 205 3.31 -5.15 -7.67
C LEU A 205 3.98 -4.00 -6.91
N ALA A 206 3.91 -4.02 -5.58
CA ALA A 206 4.51 -3.01 -4.72
C ALA A 206 6.05 -3.06 -4.72
N ILE A 207 6.63 -4.24 -4.89
CA ILE A 207 8.07 -4.48 -4.70
C ILE A 207 8.95 -3.49 -5.48
N PRO A 208 8.82 -3.34 -6.81
CA PRO A 208 9.69 -2.40 -7.54
C PRO A 208 9.48 -0.95 -7.13
N ALA A 209 8.22 -0.56 -6.88
CA ALA A 209 7.88 0.82 -6.53
C ALA A 209 8.46 1.23 -5.17
N VAL A 210 8.32 0.38 -4.14
CA VAL A 210 8.83 0.66 -2.79
C VAL A 210 10.35 0.64 -2.75
N LEU A 211 10.98 -0.34 -3.42
CA LEU A 211 12.44 -0.39 -3.49
C LEU A 211 13.01 0.82 -4.23
N ALA A 212 12.38 1.25 -5.32
CA ALA A 212 12.80 2.45 -6.05
C ALA A 212 12.61 3.73 -5.21
N SER A 213 11.45 3.90 -4.57
CA SER A 213 11.18 5.03 -3.68
C SER A 213 12.14 5.07 -2.50
N GLY A 214 12.36 3.93 -1.83
CA GLY A 214 13.29 3.84 -0.71
C GLY A 214 14.74 4.16 -1.11
N ALA A 215 15.19 3.65 -2.26
CA ALA A 215 16.53 3.96 -2.78
C ALA A 215 16.67 5.45 -3.14
N PHE A 216 15.63 6.06 -3.72
CA PHE A 216 15.60 7.48 -4.04
C PHE A 216 15.71 8.35 -2.78
N GLU A 217 14.91 8.06 -1.75
CA GLU A 217 14.91 8.81 -0.49
C GLU A 217 16.22 8.61 0.30
N ILE A 218 16.81 7.40 0.30
CA ILE A 218 18.12 7.17 0.90
C ILE A 218 19.19 8.04 0.22
N LYS A 219 19.17 8.10 -1.12
CA LYS A 219 20.10 8.95 -1.87
C LYS A 219 19.94 10.42 -1.50
N ASP A 220 18.69 10.92 -1.49
CA ASP A 220 18.40 12.33 -1.15
C ASP A 220 18.89 12.69 0.27
N VAL A 221 18.65 11.81 1.26
CA VAL A 221 19.12 12.00 2.64
C VAL A 221 20.64 11.95 2.76
N VAL A 222 21.33 11.12 1.96
CA VAL A 222 22.80 11.06 1.95
C VAL A 222 23.40 12.33 1.33
N GLU A 223 22.78 12.86 0.28
CA GLU A 223 23.21 14.08 -0.39
C GLU A 223 22.88 15.35 0.43
N ASN A 224 21.81 15.32 1.24
CA ASN A 224 21.34 16.40 2.10
C ASN A 224 21.27 15.97 3.58
N PRO A 225 22.43 15.76 4.25
CA PRO A 225 22.44 15.28 5.62
C PRO A 225 21.89 16.31 6.59
N GLY A 226 21.08 15.86 7.56
CA GLY A 226 20.50 16.71 8.63
C GLY A 226 18.98 16.53 8.80
N HIS A 227 18.31 15.88 7.88
CA HIS A 227 16.86 15.70 7.91
C HIS A 227 16.39 14.40 8.59
N ILE A 228 17.29 13.45 8.89
CA ILE A 228 16.89 12.15 9.45
C ILE A 228 17.83 11.68 10.58
N SER A 229 17.23 11.08 11.60
CA SER A 229 17.97 10.39 12.67
C SER A 229 18.15 8.91 12.31
N TRP A 230 19.30 8.56 11.73
CA TRP A 230 19.56 7.21 11.19
C TRP A 230 19.33 6.07 12.19
N GLY A 231 19.87 6.17 13.42
CA GLY A 231 19.71 5.13 14.44
C GLY A 231 18.23 4.81 14.73
N PRO A 232 17.43 5.81 15.16
CA PRO A 232 15.99 5.67 15.35
C PRO A 232 15.23 5.17 14.11
N THR A 233 15.59 5.65 12.90
CA THR A 233 14.93 5.22 11.66
C THR A 233 15.21 3.76 11.31
N ILE A 234 16.47 3.31 11.44
CA ILE A 234 16.82 1.90 11.23
C ILE A 234 16.09 1.02 12.25
N PHE A 235 16.01 1.45 13.50
CA PHE A 235 15.28 0.73 14.54
C PHE A 235 13.79 0.60 14.18
N ALA A 236 13.14 1.69 13.77
CA ALA A 236 11.76 1.67 13.30
C ALA A 236 11.58 0.72 12.09
N THR A 237 12.54 0.71 11.15
CA THR A 237 12.53 -0.17 9.98
C THR A 237 12.59 -1.65 10.36
N VAL A 238 13.44 -2.00 11.34
CA VAL A 238 13.52 -3.37 11.87
C VAL A 238 12.23 -3.78 12.57
N ILE A 239 11.65 -2.91 13.38
CA ILE A 239 10.34 -3.16 14.02
C ILE A 239 9.26 -3.35 12.93
N ALA A 240 9.20 -2.45 11.94
CA ALA A 240 8.25 -2.54 10.83
C ALA A 240 8.38 -3.85 10.04
N PHE A 241 9.60 -4.38 9.88
CA PHE A 241 9.83 -5.69 9.27
C PHE A 241 9.17 -6.83 10.07
N PHE A 242 9.48 -6.97 11.37
CA PHE A 242 8.96 -8.08 12.16
C PHE A 242 7.43 -8.02 12.33
N VAL A 243 6.90 -6.84 12.62
CA VAL A 243 5.46 -6.62 12.73
C VAL A 243 4.79 -6.83 11.38
N GLY A 244 5.35 -6.27 10.32
CA GLY A 244 4.85 -6.43 8.96
C GLY A 244 4.80 -7.90 8.52
N TYR A 245 5.84 -8.71 8.84
CA TYR A 245 5.83 -10.14 8.55
C TYR A 245 4.69 -10.88 9.25
N ALA A 246 4.46 -10.58 10.52
CA ALA A 246 3.34 -11.18 11.26
C ALA A 246 1.98 -10.74 10.67
N VAL A 247 1.85 -9.46 10.34
CA VAL A 247 0.62 -8.89 9.78
C VAL A 247 0.31 -9.45 8.39
N ILE A 248 1.29 -9.53 7.47
CA ILE A 248 1.01 -10.08 6.13
C ILE A 248 0.61 -11.56 6.21
N ALA A 249 1.24 -12.34 7.08
CA ALA A 249 0.89 -13.74 7.27
C ALA A 249 -0.54 -13.91 7.82
N TRP A 250 -0.90 -13.10 8.83
CA TRP A 250 -2.25 -13.07 9.37
C TRP A 250 -3.27 -12.56 8.33
N PHE A 251 -2.96 -11.47 7.64
CA PHE A 251 -3.88 -10.84 6.69
C PHE A 251 -4.21 -11.75 5.51
N MET A 252 -3.23 -12.42 4.91
CA MET A 252 -3.47 -13.38 3.82
C MET A 252 -4.39 -14.52 4.27
N LYS A 253 -4.23 -15.02 5.50
CA LYS A 253 -5.13 -16.02 6.08
C LYS A 253 -6.52 -15.45 6.37
N PHE A 254 -6.60 -14.21 6.85
CA PHE A 254 -7.87 -13.53 7.15
C PHE A 254 -8.72 -13.36 5.89
N ILE A 255 -8.16 -12.82 4.81
CA ILE A 255 -8.92 -12.53 3.59
C ILE A 255 -9.31 -13.76 2.78
N SER A 256 -8.71 -14.93 3.04
CA SER A 256 -9.13 -16.17 2.39
C SER A 256 -10.54 -16.62 2.83
N THR A 257 -11.02 -16.15 3.99
CA THR A 257 -12.32 -16.55 4.56
C THR A 257 -13.21 -15.39 4.99
N LYS A 258 -12.66 -14.17 5.08
CA LYS A 258 -13.37 -13.00 5.62
C LYS A 258 -13.42 -11.86 4.61
N SER A 259 -14.41 -10.97 4.81
CA SER A 259 -14.59 -9.78 3.99
C SER A 259 -13.66 -8.64 4.44
N PHE A 260 -13.53 -7.62 3.57
CA PHE A 260 -12.81 -6.39 3.90
C PHE A 260 -13.64 -5.40 4.75
N MET A 261 -14.89 -5.73 5.10
CA MET A 261 -15.80 -4.83 5.82
C MET A 261 -15.24 -4.22 7.12
N PRO A 262 -14.49 -4.94 7.98
CA PRO A 262 -13.88 -4.33 9.16
C PRO A 262 -12.97 -3.15 8.83
N PHE A 263 -12.18 -3.26 7.75
CA PHE A 263 -11.28 -2.20 7.29
C PHE A 263 -12.05 -1.03 6.65
N VAL A 264 -13.15 -1.32 5.94
CA VAL A 264 -14.05 -0.33 5.36
C VAL A 264 -14.66 0.54 6.46
N ILE A 265 -15.26 -0.09 7.48
CA ILE A 265 -15.87 0.61 8.62
C ILE A 265 -14.83 1.46 9.34
N TYR A 266 -13.66 0.86 9.64
CA TYR A 266 -12.56 1.55 10.31
C TYR A 266 -12.14 2.83 9.55
N ARG A 267 -11.90 2.74 8.23
CA ARG A 267 -11.51 3.90 7.41
C ARG A 267 -12.52 5.01 7.41
N ILE A 268 -13.79 4.66 7.25
CA ILE A 268 -14.90 5.64 7.21
C ILE A 268 -15.00 6.33 8.57
N LEU A 269 -14.99 5.57 9.66
CA LEU A 269 -15.05 6.14 11.01
C LEU A 269 -13.85 7.03 11.31
N LEU A 270 -12.63 6.62 10.93
CA LEU A 270 -11.43 7.41 11.10
C LEU A 270 -11.51 8.71 10.29
N GLY A 271 -11.97 8.67 9.03
CA GLY A 271 -12.12 9.87 8.22
C GLY A 271 -13.17 10.83 8.77
N ILE A 272 -14.29 10.31 9.27
CA ILE A 272 -15.33 11.13 9.96
C ILE A 272 -14.75 11.76 11.23
N LEU A 273 -14.05 10.96 12.05
CA LEU A 273 -13.40 11.46 13.27
C LEU A 273 -12.44 12.62 12.96
N LEU A 274 -11.64 12.50 11.89
CA LEU A 274 -10.73 13.57 11.48
C LEU A 274 -11.49 14.84 11.11
N PHE A 275 -12.58 14.75 10.36
CA PHE A 275 -13.39 15.91 10.05
C PHE A 275 -14.00 16.56 11.30
N VAL A 276 -14.45 15.78 12.28
CA VAL A 276 -14.95 16.30 13.55
C VAL A 276 -13.85 17.01 14.32
N LEU A 277 -12.66 16.41 14.46
CA LEU A 277 -11.54 17.00 15.20
C LEU A 277 -11.04 18.30 14.54
N ILE A 278 -11.01 18.34 13.20
CA ILE A 278 -10.65 19.55 12.46
C ILE A 278 -11.75 20.62 12.57
N GLY A 279 -13.03 20.23 12.46
CA GLY A 279 -14.16 21.16 12.55
C GLY A 279 -14.40 21.72 13.95
N THR A 280 -13.86 21.08 14.99
CA THR A 280 -13.89 21.56 16.38
C THR A 280 -12.58 22.23 16.83
N ASP A 281 -11.67 22.52 15.90
CA ASP A 281 -10.35 23.13 16.15
C ASP A 281 -9.44 22.36 17.15
N VAL A 282 -9.76 21.08 17.43
CA VAL A 282 -8.93 20.20 18.25
C VAL A 282 -7.68 19.76 17.48
N LEU A 283 -7.79 19.62 16.16
CA LEU A 283 -6.70 19.22 15.29
C LEU A 283 -6.57 20.23 14.12
N SER A 284 -5.37 20.80 13.95
CA SER A 284 -5.11 21.64 12.77
C SER A 284 -5.07 20.79 11.50
N PRO A 285 -5.61 21.26 10.36
CA PRO A 285 -5.44 20.61 9.07
C PRO A 285 -3.99 20.35 8.68
N HIS A 286 -3.07 21.16 9.20
CA HIS A 286 -1.63 21.11 8.97
C HIS A 286 -0.84 20.61 10.19
N ALA A 287 -1.50 19.96 11.16
CA ALA A 287 -0.85 19.45 12.36
C ALA A 287 0.39 18.60 12.04
N GLY A 288 1.48 18.85 12.75
CA GLY A 288 2.76 18.15 12.58
C GLY A 288 3.64 18.68 11.45
N GLU A 289 3.17 19.58 10.59
CA GLU A 289 4.02 20.21 9.57
C GLU A 289 5.01 21.19 10.23
N SER A 290 6.28 21.15 9.81
CA SER A 290 7.30 22.10 10.28
C SER A 290 6.93 23.51 9.82
N GLY A 291 6.49 24.35 10.76
CA GLY A 291 6.13 25.77 10.51
C GLY A 291 4.65 26.13 10.82
N SER A 292 3.85 25.19 11.36
CA SER A 292 2.49 25.50 11.87
C SER A 292 2.48 25.77 13.36
#